data_59ecfe9f4d7c8e79e6e604d9028cba09
#
_entry.id   59ecfe9f4d7c8e79e6e604d9028cba09
#
_cell.length_a   1.000
_cell.length_b   1.000
_cell.length_c   1.000
_cell.angle_alpha   90.00
_cell.angle_beta   90.00
_cell.angle_gamma   90.00
#
_symmetry.space_group_name_H-M   'P 1'
#
loop_
_entity.id
_entity.type
_entity.pdbx_description
1 polymer ?
#
loop_
_entity_poly.entity_id
_entity_poly.type
_entity_poly.pdbx_seq_one_letter_code
_entity_poly.pdbx_strand_id
1 'polypeptide(L)'
;MLDFDLDKMLFTIPAEKHDEKEIAAILEAHPEVKFVSLTGVDLGNHNTDEKIPMKAFVEDMAKILWDGVQTDGSSVALPLIAELSNARVDILPDKEVNWYVEYNFMNIDYKTGLPVGTLRIPSFLRHNNERMVGSRIYARRLTKKFRRGLMELIQNNPYVTDYIGGLDSPEDIEDVVLTSATELEFWVKTPDDRADRDQLYTSQELKEQYWKRTIGPVGTAMEQTLEILDRYGFEVEMGHKEVGGVRAKMGNSGDFDHIMEQLEIDWKYSNPIQAADNESQIKHIIRDV
;
A
#
# COMPACT_ATOMS: atom_id res chain seq x y z
N MET A 1 20.81 2.91 -8.44
CA MET A 1 21.23 2.20 -7.22
C MET A 1 20.99 3.14 -6.07
N LEU A 2 20.17 2.75 -5.12
CA LEU A 2 19.93 3.55 -3.92
C LEU A 2 21.17 3.43 -3.03
N ASP A 3 21.80 4.56 -2.71
CA ASP A 3 23.05 4.62 -1.93
C ASP A 3 22.78 5.35 -0.60
N PHE A 4 21.86 4.75 0.19
CA PHE A 4 21.45 5.28 1.48
C PHE A 4 21.61 4.22 2.57
N ASP A 5 21.87 4.67 3.79
CA ASP A 5 21.90 3.83 4.98
C ASP A 5 20.46 3.51 5.42
N LEU A 6 19.91 2.44 4.90
CA LEU A 6 18.52 2.01 5.15
C LEU A 6 18.26 1.74 6.64
N ASP A 7 19.30 1.38 7.43
CA ASP A 7 19.14 1.11 8.86
C ASP A 7 18.86 2.38 9.70
N LYS A 8 19.08 3.54 9.11
CA LYS A 8 18.78 4.85 9.74
C LYS A 8 17.41 5.41 9.36
N MET A 9 16.68 4.76 8.47
CA MET A 9 15.40 5.24 7.95
C MET A 9 14.23 4.64 8.72
N LEU A 10 13.17 5.42 8.89
CA LEU A 10 11.91 4.96 9.46
C LEU A 10 11.01 4.46 8.34
N PHE A 11 10.65 3.18 8.33
CA PHE A 11 9.76 2.64 7.31
C PHE A 11 8.31 2.57 7.77
N THR A 12 8.08 2.12 9.01
CA THR A 12 6.74 1.82 9.51
C THR A 12 6.59 2.25 10.96
N ILE A 13 5.44 2.82 11.30
CA ILE A 13 4.97 2.96 12.68
C ILE A 13 3.81 1.96 12.84
N PRO A 14 4.01 0.87 13.60
CA PRO A 14 2.98 -0.15 13.76
C PRO A 14 1.82 0.35 14.63
N ALA A 15 0.63 -0.25 14.42
CA ALA A 15 -0.61 0.20 15.04
C ALA A 15 -0.57 0.27 16.57
N GLU A 16 0.15 -0.65 17.20
CA GLU A 16 0.32 -0.68 18.67
C GLU A 16 1.15 0.47 19.24
N LYS A 17 1.85 1.23 18.38
CA LYS A 17 2.66 2.40 18.76
C LYS A 17 2.00 3.74 18.45
N HIS A 18 0.70 3.76 18.24
CA HIS A 18 -0.04 4.98 17.90
C HIS A 18 -0.45 5.82 19.12
N ASP A 19 0.24 5.66 20.25
CA ASP A 19 0.17 6.62 21.37
C ASP A 19 0.93 7.91 21.03
N GLU A 20 0.40 9.08 21.41
CA GLU A 20 0.96 10.38 21.07
C GLU A 20 2.42 10.54 21.50
N LYS A 21 2.78 10.01 22.67
CA LYS A 21 4.16 10.11 23.20
C LYS A 21 5.12 9.21 22.43
N GLU A 22 4.65 8.00 22.07
CA GLU A 22 5.44 7.06 21.26
C GLU A 22 5.65 7.61 19.85
N ILE A 23 4.60 8.13 19.21
CA ILE A 23 4.71 8.78 17.90
C ILE A 23 5.70 9.94 17.95
N ALA A 24 5.59 10.82 18.95
CA ALA A 24 6.48 11.96 19.09
C ALA A 24 7.95 11.53 19.26
N ALA A 25 8.21 10.52 20.09
CA ALA A 25 9.56 10.00 20.30
C ALA A 25 10.15 9.35 19.04
N ILE A 26 9.34 8.59 18.29
CA ILE A 26 9.75 7.98 17.02
C ILE A 26 10.11 9.09 16.00
N LEU A 27 9.24 10.09 15.84
CA LEU A 27 9.48 11.18 14.86
C LEU A 27 10.64 12.08 15.24
N GLU A 28 10.92 12.27 16.53
CA GLU A 28 12.12 12.99 17.01
C GLU A 28 13.41 12.23 16.66
N ALA A 29 13.40 10.91 16.72
CA ALA A 29 14.53 10.06 16.33
C ALA A 29 14.76 10.00 14.81
N HIS A 30 13.76 10.37 14.00
CA HIS A 30 13.78 10.30 12.55
C HIS A 30 13.54 11.66 11.87
N PRO A 31 14.53 12.58 11.97
CA PRO A 31 14.41 13.94 11.46
C PRO A 31 14.36 14.04 9.93
N GLU A 32 14.61 12.95 9.19
CA GLU A 32 14.43 12.87 7.74
C GLU A 32 12.95 12.87 7.33
N VAL A 33 12.03 12.49 8.24
CA VAL A 33 10.58 12.54 8.00
C VAL A 33 10.10 13.98 8.21
N LYS A 34 9.87 14.69 7.11
CA LYS A 34 9.56 16.13 7.12
C LYS A 34 8.08 16.46 7.06
N PHE A 35 7.27 15.52 6.58
CA PHE A 35 5.87 15.75 6.32
C PHE A 35 5.02 14.59 6.85
N VAL A 36 3.76 14.91 7.11
CA VAL A 36 2.69 13.94 7.36
C VAL A 36 1.60 14.17 6.31
N SER A 37 1.03 13.09 5.81
CA SER A 37 -0.12 13.12 4.90
C SER A 37 -1.20 12.16 5.38
N LEU A 38 -2.41 12.68 5.57
CA LEU A 38 -3.57 11.86 5.89
C LEU A 38 -4.18 11.36 4.57
N THR A 39 -4.11 10.06 4.34
CA THR A 39 -4.53 9.44 3.09
C THR A 39 -5.93 8.89 3.20
N GLY A 40 -6.91 9.66 2.77
CA GLY A 40 -8.30 9.23 2.60
C GLY A 40 -8.54 8.75 1.17
N VAL A 41 -9.26 7.64 1.00
CA VAL A 41 -9.61 7.10 -0.31
C VAL A 41 -11.08 7.39 -0.61
N ASP A 42 -11.36 8.13 -1.67
CA ASP A 42 -12.72 8.45 -2.10
C ASP A 42 -13.40 7.28 -2.87
N LEU A 43 -14.62 7.49 -3.36
CA LEU A 43 -15.33 6.48 -4.15
C LEU A 43 -14.85 6.41 -5.61
N GLY A 44 -14.05 7.35 -6.07
CA GLY A 44 -13.36 7.35 -7.36
C GLY A 44 -11.99 6.68 -7.34
N ASN A 45 -11.58 6.13 -6.19
CA ASN A 45 -10.26 5.56 -5.96
C ASN A 45 -9.12 6.58 -6.07
N HIS A 46 -9.38 7.84 -5.68
CA HIS A 46 -8.34 8.86 -5.54
C HIS A 46 -7.93 8.98 -4.08
N ASN A 47 -6.64 9.14 -3.85
CA ASN A 47 -6.07 9.36 -2.54
C ASN A 47 -5.90 10.86 -2.29
N THR A 48 -6.23 11.32 -1.09
CA THR A 48 -5.80 12.65 -0.64
C THR A 48 -4.28 12.65 -0.39
N ASP A 49 -3.62 13.76 -0.67
CA ASP A 49 -2.17 13.94 -0.43
C ASP A 49 -1.87 15.37 0.05
N GLU A 50 -2.51 15.80 1.11
CA GLU A 50 -2.25 17.08 1.74
C GLU A 50 -1.06 16.96 2.68
N LYS A 51 0.06 17.57 2.33
CA LYS A 51 1.30 17.48 3.12
C LYS A 51 1.33 18.51 4.25
N ILE A 52 1.29 18.02 5.47
CA ILE A 52 1.42 18.83 6.71
C ILE A 52 2.91 18.82 7.11
N PRO A 53 3.55 19.98 7.28
CA PRO A 53 4.90 20.03 7.82
C PRO A 53 4.98 19.35 9.19
N MET A 54 6.05 18.58 9.44
CA MET A 54 6.23 17.83 10.68
C MET A 54 6.08 18.68 11.92
N LYS A 55 6.62 19.92 11.90
CA LYS A 55 6.49 20.85 13.03
C LYS A 55 5.03 21.14 13.37
N ALA A 56 4.21 21.44 12.38
CA ALA A 56 2.78 21.73 12.58
C ALA A 56 2.00 20.47 13.05
N PHE A 57 2.37 19.31 12.53
CA PHE A 57 1.78 18.05 12.98
C PHE A 57 2.07 17.79 14.46
N VAL A 58 3.32 17.95 14.90
CA VAL A 58 3.72 17.70 16.30
C VAL A 58 3.07 18.71 17.26
N GLU A 59 2.97 20.00 16.86
CA GLU A 59 2.31 21.05 17.65
C GLU A 59 0.81 20.76 17.87
N ASP A 60 0.11 20.23 16.87
CA ASP A 60 -1.33 19.96 16.90
C ASP A 60 -1.68 18.46 16.90
N MET A 61 -0.73 17.59 17.25
CA MET A 61 -0.83 16.13 17.08
C MET A 61 -2.11 15.56 17.69
N ALA A 62 -2.38 15.86 18.97
CA ALA A 62 -3.57 15.36 19.67
C ALA A 62 -4.86 15.70 18.92
N LYS A 63 -4.97 16.95 18.44
CA LYS A 63 -6.12 17.42 17.69
C LYS A 63 -6.24 16.72 16.33
N ILE A 64 -5.14 16.61 15.57
CA ILE A 64 -5.12 15.96 14.27
C ILE A 64 -5.48 14.48 14.39
N LEU A 65 -4.94 13.79 15.41
CA LEU A 65 -5.22 12.37 15.64
C LEU A 65 -6.64 12.10 16.10
N TRP A 66 -7.33 13.09 16.67
CA TRP A 66 -8.70 12.95 17.17
C TRP A 66 -9.77 13.49 16.21
N ASP A 67 -9.57 14.72 15.72
CA ASP A 67 -10.54 15.43 14.89
C ASP A 67 -10.27 15.29 13.39
N GLY A 68 -9.04 14.89 13.02
CA GLY A 68 -8.57 14.87 11.65
C GLY A 68 -8.22 16.24 11.10
N VAL A 69 -8.12 16.30 9.77
CA VAL A 69 -7.91 17.52 9.01
C VAL A 69 -9.08 17.75 8.08
N GLN A 70 -9.56 18.97 8.01
CA GLN A 70 -10.66 19.33 7.12
C GLN A 70 -10.15 19.54 5.69
N THR A 71 -10.83 18.95 4.71
CA THR A 71 -10.71 19.26 3.29
C THR A 71 -12.05 19.71 2.71
N ASP A 72 -12.00 20.24 1.49
CA ASP A 72 -13.20 20.63 0.75
C ASP A 72 -13.87 19.40 0.13
N GLY A 73 -15.19 19.33 0.17
CA GLY A 73 -15.95 18.25 -0.48
C GLY A 73 -15.78 18.20 -2.00
N SER A 74 -15.36 19.29 -2.63
CA SER A 74 -15.01 19.33 -4.07
C SER A 74 -13.70 18.60 -4.39
N SER A 75 -12.86 18.37 -3.38
CA SER A 75 -11.56 17.69 -3.52
C SER A 75 -11.67 16.17 -3.47
N VAL A 76 -12.84 15.62 -3.18
CA VAL A 76 -13.07 14.17 -3.04
C VAL A 76 -14.31 13.73 -3.82
N ALA A 77 -14.21 12.63 -4.56
CA ALA A 77 -15.31 12.08 -5.33
C ALA A 77 -16.23 11.25 -4.44
N LEU A 78 -17.30 11.86 -3.94
CA LEU A 78 -18.33 11.25 -3.11
C LEU A 78 -19.70 11.42 -3.76
N PRO A 79 -19.96 10.86 -4.95
CA PRO A 79 -21.19 11.05 -5.70
C PRO A 79 -22.41 10.60 -4.86
N LEU A 80 -23.49 11.37 -4.90
CA LEU A 80 -24.74 11.19 -4.16
C LEU A 80 -24.61 11.35 -2.63
N ILE A 81 -23.43 11.64 -2.10
CA ILE A 81 -23.17 11.78 -0.66
C ILE A 81 -22.80 13.21 -0.30
N ALA A 82 -21.91 13.84 -1.08
CA ALA A 82 -21.49 15.22 -0.92
C ALA A 82 -21.95 16.07 -2.08
N GLU A 83 -22.55 17.23 -1.78
CA GLU A 83 -22.76 18.29 -2.76
C GLU A 83 -21.45 19.04 -2.95
N LEU A 84 -20.96 19.08 -4.19
CA LEU A 84 -19.62 19.45 -4.55
C LEU A 84 -19.11 20.82 -4.06
N SER A 85 -19.98 21.78 -3.79
CA SER A 85 -19.54 23.16 -3.56
C SER A 85 -19.51 23.63 -2.10
N ASN A 86 -20.13 22.90 -1.16
CA ASN A 86 -20.26 23.34 0.23
C ASN A 86 -20.12 22.22 1.27
N ALA A 87 -19.74 21.01 0.85
CA ALA A 87 -19.59 19.91 1.79
C ALA A 87 -18.28 20.03 2.56
N ARG A 88 -18.36 19.94 3.87
CA ARG A 88 -17.18 19.72 4.71
C ARG A 88 -16.86 18.25 4.73
N VAL A 89 -15.63 17.91 4.43
CA VAL A 89 -15.08 16.55 4.58
C VAL A 89 -13.88 16.62 5.52
N ASP A 90 -13.90 15.81 6.57
CA ASP A 90 -12.76 15.64 7.47
C ASP A 90 -12.06 14.34 7.15
N ILE A 91 -10.73 14.37 7.12
CA ILE A 91 -9.85 13.22 6.90
C ILE A 91 -9.37 12.78 8.30
N LEU A 92 -9.81 11.60 8.75
CA LEU A 92 -9.61 11.10 10.11
C LEU A 92 -8.62 9.93 10.12
N PRO A 93 -7.51 10.00 10.86
CA PRO A 93 -6.53 8.91 10.97
C PRO A 93 -7.17 7.58 11.39
N ASP A 94 -6.77 6.50 10.72
CA ASP A 94 -7.05 5.13 11.18
C ASP A 94 -5.89 4.65 12.05
N LYS A 95 -6.16 4.47 13.34
CA LYS A 95 -5.17 4.03 14.33
C LYS A 95 -5.08 2.51 14.46
N GLU A 96 -5.92 1.76 13.76
CA GLU A 96 -5.99 0.30 13.84
C GLU A 96 -5.11 -0.40 12.78
N VAL A 97 -4.38 0.37 11.97
CA VAL A 97 -3.51 -0.12 10.90
C VAL A 97 -2.13 0.51 10.98
N ASN A 98 -1.14 -0.12 10.36
CA ASN A 98 0.21 0.42 10.28
C ASN A 98 0.26 1.70 9.45
N TRP A 99 1.13 2.63 9.82
CA TRP A 99 1.44 3.84 9.07
C TRP A 99 2.82 3.70 8.44
N TYR A 100 2.98 4.20 7.22
CA TYR A 100 4.18 4.02 6.42
C TYR A 100 4.83 5.34 6.07
N VAL A 101 6.16 5.37 5.95
CA VAL A 101 6.90 6.54 5.48
C VAL A 101 7.23 6.36 4.01
N GLU A 102 6.67 7.21 3.15
CA GLU A 102 7.00 7.30 1.73
C GLU A 102 8.21 8.22 1.56
N TYR A 103 9.25 7.74 0.88
CA TYR A 103 10.49 8.48 0.67
C TYR A 103 10.58 9.04 -0.74
N ASN A 104 10.93 10.33 -0.85
CA ASN A 104 11.31 10.93 -2.11
C ASN A 104 12.81 10.79 -2.31
N PHE A 105 13.24 9.74 -2.99
CA PHE A 105 14.65 9.45 -3.25
C PHE A 105 15.37 10.50 -4.12
N MET A 106 14.62 11.40 -4.76
CA MET A 106 15.18 12.53 -5.51
C MET A 106 15.41 13.79 -4.64
N ASN A 107 14.87 13.82 -3.42
CA ASN A 107 14.97 14.96 -2.51
C ASN A 107 15.70 14.54 -1.25
N ILE A 108 16.99 14.87 -1.15
CA ILE A 108 17.85 14.49 -0.04
C ILE A 108 17.90 15.61 0.99
N ASP A 109 17.60 15.30 2.24
CA ASP A 109 17.76 16.24 3.35
C ASP A 109 19.25 16.45 3.65
N TYR A 110 19.70 17.68 3.47
CA TYR A 110 21.14 18.04 3.61
C TYR A 110 21.69 17.86 5.03
N LYS A 111 20.83 17.76 6.05
CA LYS A 111 21.25 17.56 7.44
C LYS A 111 21.49 16.10 7.77
N THR A 112 20.64 15.23 7.29
CA THR A 112 20.69 13.79 7.58
C THR A 112 21.42 13.00 6.51
N GLY A 113 21.49 13.52 5.27
CA GLY A 113 21.98 12.79 4.10
C GLY A 113 21.01 11.71 3.62
N LEU A 114 19.79 11.64 4.18
CA LEU A 114 18.75 10.68 3.86
C LEU A 114 17.68 11.29 2.95
N PRO A 115 16.91 10.49 2.21
CA PRO A 115 15.76 10.96 1.45
C PRO A 115 14.72 11.59 2.37
N VAL A 116 14.04 12.62 1.88
CA VAL A 116 12.93 13.25 2.62
C VAL A 116 11.74 12.30 2.68
N GLY A 117 11.30 12.00 3.90
CA GLY A 117 10.15 11.15 4.20
C GLY A 117 8.85 11.93 4.40
N THR A 118 7.76 11.33 3.99
CA THR A 118 6.38 11.72 4.31
C THR A 118 5.68 10.56 5.03
N LEU A 119 5.30 10.75 6.29
CA LEU A 119 4.49 9.77 7.01
C LEU A 119 3.09 9.73 6.41
N ARG A 120 2.72 8.62 5.78
CA ARG A 120 1.39 8.37 5.20
C ARG A 120 0.51 7.70 6.24
N ILE A 121 -0.57 8.36 6.60
CA ILE A 121 -1.54 7.88 7.60
C ILE A 121 -2.83 7.49 6.88
N PRO A 122 -3.12 6.17 6.73
CA PRO A 122 -4.40 5.72 6.20
C PRO A 122 -5.55 6.33 7.00
N SER A 123 -6.56 6.87 6.32
CA SER A 123 -7.56 7.71 6.94
C SER A 123 -8.97 7.45 6.41
N PHE A 124 -9.95 7.69 7.27
CA PHE A 124 -11.37 7.71 6.91
C PHE A 124 -11.79 9.09 6.45
N LEU A 125 -12.83 9.15 5.63
CA LEU A 125 -13.51 10.38 5.26
C LEU A 125 -14.82 10.52 6.06
N ARG A 126 -15.05 11.71 6.65
CA ARG A 126 -16.28 12.04 7.36
C ARG A 126 -16.94 13.25 6.73
N HIS A 127 -18.18 13.10 6.29
CA HIS A 127 -18.97 14.15 5.65
C HIS A 127 -19.78 14.93 6.67
N ASN A 128 -19.65 16.25 6.71
CA ASN A 128 -20.40 17.20 7.54
C ASN A 128 -20.46 16.82 9.05
N ASN A 129 -19.40 16.29 9.62
CA ASN A 129 -19.33 15.79 11.00
C ASN A 129 -20.29 14.64 11.38
N GLU A 130 -21.02 14.08 10.42
CA GLU A 130 -22.09 13.13 10.73
C GLU A 130 -21.80 11.72 10.23
N ARG A 131 -21.40 11.59 8.97
CA ARG A 131 -21.35 10.31 8.29
C ARG A 131 -19.95 9.96 7.80
N MET A 132 -19.46 8.82 8.23
CA MET A 132 -18.28 8.19 7.64
C MET A 132 -18.61 7.70 6.22
N VAL A 133 -17.81 8.12 5.26
CA VAL A 133 -17.98 7.89 3.82
C VAL A 133 -16.67 7.41 3.20
N GLY A 134 -16.67 7.13 1.88
CA GLY A 134 -15.48 6.67 1.16
C GLY A 134 -15.28 5.16 1.18
N SER A 135 -14.35 4.69 0.37
CA SER A 135 -14.11 3.27 0.10
C SER A 135 -13.71 2.51 1.37
N ARG A 136 -12.84 3.09 2.18
CA ARG A 136 -12.29 2.47 3.40
C ARG A 136 -13.37 2.09 4.42
N ILE A 137 -14.30 3.00 4.73
CA ILE A 137 -15.36 2.69 5.72
C ILE A 137 -16.35 1.66 5.19
N TYR A 138 -16.60 1.65 3.88
CA TYR A 138 -17.44 0.62 3.28
C TYR A 138 -16.78 -0.76 3.32
N ALA A 139 -15.51 -0.86 3.00
CA ALA A 139 -14.74 -2.10 3.13
C ALA A 139 -14.80 -2.64 4.57
N ARG A 140 -14.58 -1.76 5.57
CA ARG A 140 -14.67 -2.12 6.99
C ARG A 140 -16.05 -2.62 7.40
N ARG A 141 -17.13 -1.94 6.97
CA ARG A 141 -18.52 -2.34 7.26
C ARG A 141 -18.88 -3.65 6.56
N LEU A 142 -18.45 -3.83 5.30
CA LEU A 142 -18.70 -5.05 4.54
C LEU A 142 -18.01 -6.25 5.16
N THR A 143 -16.73 -6.12 5.55
CA THR A 143 -15.98 -7.17 6.25
C THR A 143 -16.68 -7.60 7.53
N LYS A 144 -17.09 -6.63 8.37
CA LYS A 144 -17.83 -6.91 9.63
C LYS A 144 -19.18 -7.60 9.36
N LYS A 145 -19.91 -7.13 8.35
CA LYS A 145 -21.23 -7.72 7.99
C LYS A 145 -21.07 -9.13 7.43
N PHE A 146 -20.06 -9.35 6.58
CA PHE A 146 -19.75 -10.67 6.01
C PHE A 146 -19.40 -11.68 7.11
N ARG A 147 -18.46 -11.33 8.01
CA ARG A 147 -18.08 -12.19 9.14
C ARG A 147 -19.29 -12.58 9.98
N ARG A 148 -20.10 -11.59 10.39
CA ARG A 148 -21.31 -11.84 11.17
C ARG A 148 -22.30 -12.75 10.42
N GLY A 149 -22.61 -12.45 9.15
CA GLY A 149 -23.52 -13.25 8.36
C GLY A 149 -23.05 -14.67 8.14
N LEU A 150 -21.73 -14.87 7.97
CA LEU A 150 -21.15 -16.20 7.84
C LEU A 150 -21.20 -16.98 9.16
N MET A 151 -20.92 -16.32 10.29
CA MET A 151 -21.09 -16.94 11.62
C MET A 151 -22.53 -17.36 11.88
N GLU A 152 -23.50 -16.49 11.59
CA GLU A 152 -24.93 -16.80 11.70
C GLU A 152 -25.32 -18.01 10.82
N LEU A 153 -24.78 -18.09 9.60
CA LEU A 153 -25.02 -19.19 8.70
C LEU A 153 -24.44 -20.52 9.24
N ILE A 154 -23.20 -20.49 9.74
CA ILE A 154 -22.51 -21.65 10.32
C ILE A 154 -23.25 -22.16 11.54
N GLN A 155 -23.57 -21.29 12.49
CA GLN A 155 -24.25 -21.64 13.73
C GLN A 155 -25.66 -22.21 13.52
N ASN A 156 -26.33 -21.79 12.46
CA ASN A 156 -27.66 -22.29 12.10
C ASN A 156 -27.64 -23.50 11.15
N ASN A 157 -26.45 -24.02 10.80
CA ASN A 157 -26.32 -25.16 9.89
C ASN A 157 -25.76 -26.39 10.62
N PRO A 158 -26.60 -27.38 10.95
CA PRO A 158 -26.16 -28.57 11.68
C PRO A 158 -25.17 -29.45 10.91
N TYR A 159 -25.06 -29.26 9.59
CA TYR A 159 -24.16 -30.06 8.74
C TYR A 159 -22.73 -29.50 8.67
N VAL A 160 -22.43 -28.37 9.31
CA VAL A 160 -21.10 -27.77 9.22
C VAL A 160 -20.01 -28.70 9.77
N THR A 161 -20.32 -29.48 10.79
CA THR A 161 -19.41 -30.47 11.39
C THR A 161 -19.09 -31.65 10.47
N ASP A 162 -19.94 -31.93 9.49
CA ASP A 162 -19.70 -32.98 8.48
C ASP A 162 -18.57 -32.62 7.51
N TYR A 163 -18.29 -31.31 7.36
CA TYR A 163 -17.33 -30.78 6.39
C TYR A 163 -16.06 -30.19 7.03
N ILE A 164 -16.13 -29.81 8.31
CA ILE A 164 -14.98 -29.27 9.06
C ILE A 164 -14.59 -30.27 10.11
N GLY A 165 -13.49 -31.00 9.87
CA GLY A 165 -13.00 -32.01 10.79
C GLY A 165 -12.58 -31.44 12.15
N GLY A 166 -12.84 -32.23 13.22
CA GLY A 166 -12.44 -31.88 14.58
C GLY A 166 -13.40 -30.99 15.36
N LEU A 167 -14.63 -30.79 14.82
CA LEU A 167 -15.72 -30.11 15.51
C LEU A 167 -16.77 -31.12 15.97
N ASP A 168 -17.26 -30.95 17.20
CA ASP A 168 -18.38 -31.70 17.75
C ASP A 168 -19.71 -30.97 17.48
N SER A 169 -19.66 -29.64 17.40
CA SER A 169 -20.83 -28.80 17.17
C SER A 169 -20.47 -27.51 16.41
N PRO A 170 -21.43 -26.85 15.72
CA PRO A 170 -21.19 -25.53 15.10
C PRO A 170 -20.74 -24.43 16.08
N GLU A 171 -21.10 -24.55 17.35
CA GLU A 171 -20.73 -23.62 18.42
C GLU A 171 -19.25 -23.68 18.79
N ASP A 172 -18.54 -24.75 18.38
CA ASP A 172 -17.08 -24.85 18.58
C ASP A 172 -16.29 -23.86 17.70
N ILE A 173 -16.95 -23.26 16.70
CA ILE A 173 -16.37 -22.21 15.89
C ILE A 173 -16.59 -20.86 16.59
N GLU A 174 -15.53 -20.32 17.18
CA GLU A 174 -15.56 -19.04 17.88
C GLU A 174 -15.71 -17.84 16.95
N ASP A 175 -15.01 -17.86 15.81
CA ASP A 175 -14.99 -16.73 14.86
C ASP A 175 -14.59 -17.20 13.45
N VAL A 176 -14.88 -16.34 12.47
CA VAL A 176 -14.44 -16.45 11.08
C VAL A 176 -13.53 -15.27 10.75
N VAL A 177 -12.31 -15.57 10.33
CA VAL A 177 -11.34 -14.55 9.93
C VAL A 177 -11.34 -14.44 8.41
N LEU A 178 -11.61 -13.24 7.90
CA LEU A 178 -11.43 -12.93 6.49
C LEU A 178 -10.02 -12.40 6.27
N THR A 179 -9.27 -13.08 5.39
CA THR A 179 -7.93 -12.66 4.97
C THR A 179 -7.94 -12.30 3.49
N SER A 180 -7.02 -11.45 3.09
CA SER A 180 -6.79 -11.06 1.70
C SER A 180 -5.30 -10.94 1.45
N ALA A 181 -4.84 -11.46 0.33
CA ALA A 181 -3.52 -11.22 -0.24
C ALA A 181 -3.67 -10.56 -1.60
N THR A 182 -2.64 -9.89 -2.05
CA THR A 182 -2.55 -9.30 -3.38
C THR A 182 -1.24 -9.77 -4.00
N GLU A 183 -1.28 -10.14 -5.25
CA GLU A 183 -0.15 -10.34 -6.15
C GLU A 183 -0.11 -9.12 -7.06
N LEU A 184 1.02 -8.43 -7.14
CA LEU A 184 1.11 -7.21 -7.91
C LEU A 184 1.98 -7.39 -9.14
N GLU A 185 1.33 -7.45 -10.29
CA GLU A 185 1.99 -7.50 -11.59
C GLU A 185 2.24 -6.09 -12.13
N PHE A 186 3.44 -5.84 -12.65
CA PHE A 186 3.81 -4.55 -13.22
C PHE A 186 4.83 -4.67 -14.33
N TRP A 187 4.89 -3.63 -15.17
CA TRP A 187 5.82 -3.56 -16.30
C TRP A 187 6.99 -2.63 -16.00
N VAL A 188 8.19 -3.14 -16.16
CA VAL A 188 9.44 -2.37 -16.07
C VAL A 188 9.96 -2.08 -17.46
N LYS A 189 10.18 -0.80 -17.74
CA LYS A 189 10.79 -0.35 -18.98
C LYS A 189 12.30 -0.26 -18.84
N THR A 190 13.03 -0.99 -19.64
CA THR A 190 14.49 -0.92 -19.71
C THR A 190 14.92 -0.15 -20.95
N PRO A 191 15.84 0.83 -20.86
CA PRO A 191 16.44 1.47 -22.02
C PRO A 191 17.08 0.45 -22.96
N ASP A 192 17.00 0.68 -24.28
CA ASP A 192 17.41 -0.27 -25.31
C ASP A 192 18.90 -0.66 -25.23
N ASP A 193 19.76 0.28 -24.85
CA ASP A 193 21.22 0.06 -24.66
C ASP A 193 21.56 -0.82 -23.45
N ARG A 194 20.60 -1.05 -22.56
CA ARG A 194 20.78 -1.85 -21.33
C ARG A 194 19.88 -3.09 -21.28
N ALA A 195 18.99 -3.24 -22.25
CA ALA A 195 18.06 -4.35 -22.29
C ALA A 195 18.74 -5.63 -22.76
N ASP A 196 18.35 -6.76 -22.21
CA ASP A 196 18.76 -8.06 -22.67
C ASP A 196 17.95 -8.45 -23.91
N ARG A 197 18.56 -8.33 -25.09
CA ARG A 197 17.91 -8.64 -26.36
C ARG A 197 17.61 -10.13 -26.54
N ASP A 198 18.35 -11.01 -25.90
CA ASP A 198 18.09 -12.45 -25.97
C ASP A 198 16.76 -12.82 -25.33
N GLN A 199 16.30 -12.02 -24.37
CA GLN A 199 14.98 -12.17 -23.79
C GLN A 199 13.85 -11.97 -24.80
N LEU A 200 14.04 -11.16 -25.85
CA LEU A 200 13.03 -10.94 -26.89
C LEU A 200 12.77 -12.18 -27.73
N TYR A 201 13.81 -12.98 -28.00
CA TYR A 201 13.68 -14.20 -28.81
C TYR A 201 12.93 -15.30 -28.08
N THR A 202 12.97 -15.29 -26.78
CA THR A 202 12.29 -16.29 -25.92
C THR A 202 10.91 -15.84 -25.44
N SER A 203 10.55 -14.57 -25.66
CA SER A 203 9.25 -14.01 -25.23
C SER A 203 8.04 -14.56 -25.98
N GLN A 204 8.24 -15.29 -27.08
CA GLN A 204 7.15 -15.91 -27.83
C GLN A 204 6.64 -17.21 -27.20
N GLU A 205 7.38 -17.79 -26.25
CA GLU A 205 6.97 -18.97 -25.50
C GLU A 205 6.65 -18.59 -24.04
N LEU A 206 5.40 -18.34 -23.73
CA LEU A 206 4.92 -17.82 -22.45
C LEU A 206 5.41 -18.63 -21.23
N LYS A 207 5.51 -19.95 -21.35
CA LYS A 207 5.96 -20.83 -20.26
C LYS A 207 7.42 -20.61 -19.84
N GLU A 208 8.27 -20.12 -20.72
CA GLU A 208 9.69 -19.92 -20.44
C GLU A 208 9.95 -18.61 -19.67
N GLN A 209 9.07 -17.63 -19.74
CA GLN A 209 9.26 -16.33 -19.08
C GLN A 209 9.18 -16.44 -17.55
N TYR A 210 8.22 -17.15 -17.04
CA TYR A 210 7.99 -17.34 -15.60
C TYR A 210 9.24 -17.87 -14.85
N TRP A 211 10.00 -18.76 -15.47
CA TRP A 211 11.18 -19.38 -14.86
C TRP A 211 12.50 -18.69 -15.18
N LYS A 212 12.46 -17.62 -15.96
CA LYS A 212 13.69 -16.91 -16.32
C LYS A 212 14.16 -16.00 -15.19
N ARG A 213 15.48 -15.96 -15.05
CA ARG A 213 16.12 -15.04 -14.12
C ARG A 213 15.87 -13.59 -14.55
N THR A 214 15.59 -12.74 -13.59
CA THR A 214 15.75 -11.29 -13.75
C THR A 214 17.24 -10.98 -13.80
N ILE A 215 17.69 -10.18 -14.76
CA ILE A 215 19.10 -9.83 -14.95
C ILE A 215 19.26 -8.34 -15.26
N GLY A 216 20.50 -7.84 -15.13
CA GLY A 216 20.83 -6.46 -15.44
C GLY A 216 20.03 -5.46 -14.61
N PRO A 217 19.65 -4.30 -15.18
CA PRO A 217 18.91 -3.26 -14.45
C PRO A 217 17.56 -3.74 -13.86
N VAL A 218 16.86 -4.63 -14.56
CA VAL A 218 15.60 -5.21 -14.10
C VAL A 218 15.80 -6.09 -12.86
N GLY A 219 16.85 -6.93 -12.88
CA GLY A 219 17.23 -7.75 -11.72
C GLY A 219 17.57 -6.87 -10.51
N THR A 220 18.39 -5.84 -10.73
CA THR A 220 18.76 -4.88 -9.67
C THR A 220 17.53 -4.17 -9.09
N ALA A 221 16.63 -3.69 -9.94
CA ALA A 221 15.40 -3.04 -9.49
C ALA A 221 14.53 -3.99 -8.65
N MET A 222 14.38 -5.24 -9.08
CA MET A 222 13.66 -6.26 -8.32
C MET A 222 14.28 -6.49 -6.94
N GLU A 223 15.59 -6.73 -6.88
CA GLU A 223 16.33 -7.00 -5.64
C GLU A 223 16.22 -5.82 -4.66
N GLN A 224 16.38 -4.59 -5.14
CA GLN A 224 16.23 -3.39 -4.30
C GLN A 224 14.79 -3.19 -3.83
N THR A 225 13.81 -3.47 -4.67
CA THR A 225 12.40 -3.37 -4.29
C THR A 225 12.07 -4.38 -3.19
N LEU A 226 12.48 -5.63 -3.33
CA LEU A 226 12.26 -6.67 -2.32
C LEU A 226 12.92 -6.31 -0.98
N GLU A 227 14.16 -5.82 -0.99
CA GLU A 227 14.87 -5.38 0.21
C GLU A 227 14.12 -4.24 0.92
N ILE A 228 13.66 -3.24 0.18
CA ILE A 228 12.92 -2.12 0.75
C ILE A 228 11.57 -2.58 1.30
N LEU A 229 10.84 -3.42 0.60
CA LEU A 229 9.56 -3.96 1.06
C LEU A 229 9.71 -4.78 2.34
N ASP A 230 10.78 -5.54 2.46
CA ASP A 230 11.11 -6.28 3.69
C ASP A 230 11.36 -5.33 4.87
N ARG A 231 12.07 -4.20 4.63
CA ARG A 231 12.28 -3.13 5.65
C ARG A 231 10.97 -2.49 6.13
N TYR A 232 9.97 -2.42 5.28
CA TYR A 232 8.63 -1.98 5.67
C TYR A 232 7.87 -3.01 6.51
N GLY A 233 8.30 -4.26 6.53
CA GLY A 233 7.62 -5.34 7.24
C GLY A 233 6.40 -5.89 6.51
N PHE A 234 6.37 -5.83 5.18
CA PHE A 234 5.27 -6.37 4.39
C PHE A 234 5.24 -7.90 4.30
N GLU A 235 6.22 -8.58 4.91
CA GLU A 235 6.36 -10.04 4.84
C GLU A 235 6.33 -10.53 3.38
N VAL A 236 7.22 -9.98 2.54
CA VAL A 236 7.34 -10.34 1.12
C VAL A 236 7.67 -11.81 1.00
N GLU A 237 6.97 -12.53 0.13
CA GLU A 237 7.17 -13.95 -0.10
C GLU A 237 8.10 -14.19 -1.30
N MET A 238 7.87 -13.51 -2.41
CA MET A 238 8.73 -13.62 -3.59
C MET A 238 8.59 -12.45 -4.57
N GLY A 239 9.54 -12.36 -5.48
CA GLY A 239 9.44 -11.52 -6.67
C GLY A 239 10.07 -12.26 -7.86
N HIS A 240 9.39 -12.25 -9.00
CA HIS A 240 9.79 -13.01 -10.18
C HIS A 240 9.32 -12.36 -11.49
N LYS A 241 9.76 -12.92 -12.61
CA LYS A 241 9.18 -12.61 -13.92
C LYS A 241 7.81 -13.24 -14.05
N GLU A 242 6.90 -12.49 -14.66
CA GLU A 242 5.56 -12.97 -14.91
C GLU A 242 5.40 -13.48 -16.36
N VAL A 243 4.36 -14.28 -16.60
CA VAL A 243 4.06 -14.95 -17.87
C VAL A 243 3.69 -13.97 -18.99
N GLY A 244 3.36 -12.73 -18.68
CA GLY A 244 3.02 -11.68 -19.66
C GLY A 244 4.10 -11.37 -20.69
N GLY A 245 5.30 -11.88 -20.48
CA GLY A 245 6.39 -11.87 -21.44
C GLY A 245 7.11 -10.54 -21.54
N VAL A 246 7.81 -10.37 -22.66
CA VAL A 246 8.56 -9.16 -22.98
C VAL A 246 7.86 -8.42 -24.11
N ARG A 247 7.68 -7.11 -23.96
CA ARG A 247 7.16 -6.24 -25.02
C ARG A 247 8.25 -5.31 -25.50
N ALA A 248 8.34 -5.16 -26.82
CA ALA A 248 9.25 -4.22 -27.45
C ALA A 248 8.53 -3.36 -28.48
N LYS A 249 8.95 -2.11 -28.60
CA LYS A 249 8.48 -1.19 -29.63
C LYS A 249 9.66 -0.87 -30.54
N MET A 250 9.49 -1.08 -31.85
CA MET A 250 10.49 -0.69 -32.84
C MET A 250 10.33 0.78 -33.21
N GLY A 251 11.44 1.49 -33.21
CA GLY A 251 11.55 2.83 -33.77
C GLY A 251 11.57 2.84 -35.30
N ASN A 252 11.51 4.02 -35.89
CA ASN A 252 11.53 4.21 -37.35
C ASN A 252 12.88 3.79 -38.00
N SER A 253 13.95 3.71 -37.23
CA SER A 253 15.28 3.27 -37.66
C SER A 253 15.43 1.74 -37.71
N GLY A 254 14.42 0.99 -37.24
CA GLY A 254 14.52 -0.46 -37.09
C GLY A 254 15.13 -0.93 -35.76
N ASP A 255 15.57 0.01 -34.93
CA ASP A 255 16.03 -0.27 -33.57
C ASP A 255 14.85 -0.33 -32.59
N PHE A 256 15.04 -0.99 -31.44
CA PHE A 256 14.04 -1.00 -30.40
C PHE A 256 14.02 0.36 -29.67
N ASP A 257 12.85 0.98 -29.59
CA ASP A 257 12.63 2.21 -28.83
C ASP A 257 12.64 1.92 -27.31
N HIS A 258 12.07 0.80 -26.94
CA HIS A 258 12.12 0.30 -25.56
C HIS A 258 11.76 -1.18 -25.48
N ILE A 259 12.25 -1.80 -24.42
CA ILE A 259 11.88 -3.15 -24.01
C ILE A 259 11.21 -3.07 -22.66
N MET A 260 10.13 -3.82 -22.48
CA MET A 260 9.39 -3.91 -21.22
C MET A 260 9.28 -5.36 -20.80
N GLU A 261 9.54 -5.62 -19.54
CA GLU A 261 9.40 -6.95 -18.91
C GLU A 261 8.34 -6.89 -17.85
N GLN A 262 7.49 -7.92 -17.76
CA GLN A 262 6.50 -8.04 -16.72
C GLN A 262 7.10 -8.75 -15.51
N LEU A 263 6.90 -8.16 -14.36
CA LEU A 263 7.35 -8.66 -13.07
C LEU A 263 6.16 -8.78 -12.13
N GLU A 264 6.30 -9.63 -11.13
CA GLU A 264 5.33 -9.83 -10.07
C GLU A 264 6.03 -9.82 -8.72
N ILE A 265 5.35 -9.29 -7.71
CA ILE A 265 5.77 -9.33 -6.31
C ILE A 265 4.57 -9.76 -5.46
N ASP A 266 4.81 -10.76 -4.61
CA ASP A 266 3.84 -11.34 -3.70
C ASP A 266 4.22 -11.06 -2.26
N TRP A 267 3.22 -10.93 -1.42
CA TRP A 267 3.39 -10.78 0.02
C TRP A 267 2.26 -11.46 0.79
N LYS A 268 2.55 -11.75 2.05
CA LYS A 268 1.65 -12.49 2.92
C LYS A 268 0.31 -11.78 3.11
N TYR A 269 -0.73 -12.58 3.27
CA TYR A 269 -2.08 -12.09 3.54
C TYR A 269 -2.17 -11.31 4.86
N SER A 270 -3.13 -10.41 4.92
CA SER A 270 -3.53 -9.71 6.13
C SER A 270 -5.06 -9.55 6.21
N ASN A 271 -5.57 -8.87 7.23
CA ASN A 271 -6.98 -8.52 7.21
C ASN A 271 -7.29 -7.58 6.03
N PRO A 272 -8.52 -7.55 5.48
CA PRO A 272 -8.80 -6.84 4.22
C PRO A 272 -8.48 -5.35 4.22
N ILE A 273 -8.51 -4.68 5.37
CA ILE A 273 -8.20 -3.24 5.45
C ILE A 273 -6.70 -3.03 5.37
N GLN A 274 -5.93 -3.79 6.15
CA GLN A 274 -4.46 -3.75 6.10
C GLN A 274 -3.94 -4.22 4.73
N ALA A 275 -4.57 -5.25 4.12
CA ALA A 275 -4.21 -5.71 2.78
C ALA A 275 -4.36 -4.60 1.73
N ALA A 276 -5.45 -3.82 1.78
CA ALA A 276 -5.67 -2.70 0.87
C ALA A 276 -4.62 -1.57 1.08
N ASP A 277 -4.23 -1.31 2.33
CA ASP A 277 -3.18 -0.33 2.64
C ASP A 277 -1.82 -0.82 2.15
N ASN A 278 -1.49 -2.09 2.36
CA ASN A 278 -0.26 -2.70 1.89
C ASN A 278 -0.14 -2.59 0.37
N GLU A 279 -1.18 -3.00 -0.37
CA GLU A 279 -1.19 -2.88 -1.84
C GLU A 279 -0.98 -1.43 -2.29
N SER A 280 -1.72 -0.49 -1.70
CA SER A 280 -1.59 0.93 -2.03
C SER A 280 -0.16 1.43 -1.81
N GLN A 281 0.45 1.09 -0.68
CA GLN A 281 1.80 1.52 -0.33
C GLN A 281 2.87 0.83 -1.20
N ILE A 282 2.76 -0.47 -1.44
CA ILE A 282 3.69 -1.22 -2.28
C ILE A 282 3.70 -0.68 -3.71
N LYS A 283 2.54 -0.32 -4.25
CA LYS A 283 2.43 0.36 -5.56
C LYS A 283 3.26 1.66 -5.65
N HIS A 284 3.28 2.45 -4.57
CA HIS A 284 4.09 3.67 -4.52
C HIS A 284 5.58 3.31 -4.45
N ILE A 285 5.96 2.42 -3.57
CA ILE A 285 7.36 1.98 -3.40
C ILE A 285 7.94 1.44 -4.70
N ILE A 286 7.23 0.55 -5.41
CA ILE A 286 7.69 0.00 -6.70
C ILE A 286 7.96 1.10 -7.74
N ARG A 287 7.21 2.19 -7.71
CA ARG A 287 7.39 3.31 -8.64
C ARG A 287 8.56 4.23 -8.26
N ASP A 288 8.87 4.30 -6.98
CA ASP A 288 9.88 5.20 -6.45
C ASP A 288 11.28 4.58 -6.45
N VAL A 289 11.38 3.25 -6.39
CA VAL A 289 12.62 2.47 -6.50
C VAL A 289 13.02 2.25 -7.95
#